data_ee56290fcc6a2a4d25b531822fecb3ce
#
_entry.id   ee56290fcc6a2a4d25b531822fecb3ce
#
_cell.length_a   1.000
_cell.length_b   1.000
_cell.length_c   1.000
_cell.angle_alpha   90.00
_cell.angle_beta   90.00
_cell.angle_gamma   90.00
#
_symmetry.space_group_name_H-M   'P 1'
#
loop_
_entity.id
_entity.type
_entity.pdbx_description
1 polymer ?
#
loop_
_entity_poly.entity_id
_entity_poly.type
_entity_poly.pdbx_seq_one_letter_code
_entity_poly.pdbx_strand_id
1 'polypeptide(L)'
;MDIKKVVCCGLVLMLGAALATIPAAAADSSNIAALAAVWEKEYNAGNLAAVAALYASDGCRMPPNQEAVHGSEGILGQLKSGKDRGLAKVKIAVTAAESSGDLSYGIGTYVITGADGSHLDHGKWMLVSKKSNGVWKTQCDIFNSDMPMPGMSMK
;
A
#
# COMPACT_ATOMS: atom_id res chain seq x y z
N MET A 1 84.84 3.39 -21.49
CA MET A 1 84.01 2.13 -21.49
C MET A 1 82.73 2.49 -20.80
N ASP A 2 81.71 2.86 -21.61
CA ASP A 2 80.48 3.48 -21.18
C ASP A 2 79.45 2.43 -20.73
N ILE A 3 78.96 2.61 -19.50
CA ILE A 3 77.87 1.79 -19.00
C ILE A 3 76.61 2.63 -19.08
N LYS A 4 75.74 2.32 -20.07
CA LYS A 4 74.46 2.94 -20.30
C LYS A 4 73.47 2.51 -19.18
N LYS A 5 72.96 3.50 -18.46
CA LYS A 5 71.85 3.33 -17.47
C LYS A 5 70.57 3.13 -18.25
N VAL A 6 69.93 1.96 -18.09
CA VAL A 6 68.57 1.70 -18.55
C VAL A 6 67.60 2.15 -17.45
N VAL A 7 66.86 3.20 -17.72
CA VAL A 7 65.74 3.66 -16.84
C VAL A 7 64.50 2.89 -17.24
N CYS A 8 64.08 1.97 -16.38
CA CYS A 8 62.82 1.24 -16.55
C CYS A 8 61.65 2.10 -16.03
N CYS A 9 60.91 2.71 -16.94
CA CYS A 9 59.71 3.50 -16.62
C CYS A 9 58.56 2.55 -16.40
N GLY A 10 58.20 2.28 -15.14
CA GLY A 10 57.08 1.46 -14.76
C GLY A 10 55.77 2.24 -14.96
N LEU A 11 54.97 1.83 -15.96
CA LEU A 11 53.63 2.34 -16.21
C LEU A 11 52.66 1.68 -15.22
N VAL A 12 52.29 2.38 -14.18
CA VAL A 12 51.22 1.95 -13.25
C VAL A 12 49.89 2.23 -13.93
N LEU A 13 49.22 1.19 -14.45
CA LEU A 13 47.81 1.27 -14.93
C LEU A 13 46.95 1.32 -13.66
N MET A 14 46.41 2.49 -13.32
CA MET A 14 45.32 2.63 -12.39
C MET A 14 44.02 2.18 -13.06
N LEU A 15 43.58 0.96 -12.74
CA LEU A 15 42.25 0.46 -13.12
C LEU A 15 41.19 1.16 -12.21
N GLY A 16 40.67 2.27 -12.70
CA GLY A 16 39.53 2.95 -12.04
C GLY A 16 38.26 2.09 -12.21
N ALA A 17 37.84 1.39 -11.15
CA ALA A 17 36.54 0.76 -11.12
C ALA A 17 35.46 1.87 -11.07
N ALA A 18 34.83 2.14 -12.21
CA ALA A 18 33.62 2.96 -12.25
C ALA A 18 32.51 2.21 -11.53
N LEU A 19 32.19 2.62 -10.31
CA LEU A 19 30.95 2.20 -9.67
C LEU A 19 29.79 2.77 -10.51
N ALA A 20 29.17 1.89 -11.32
CA ALA A 20 27.92 2.22 -11.98
C ALA A 20 26.86 2.43 -10.87
N THR A 21 26.49 3.66 -10.60
CA THR A 21 25.31 3.98 -9.80
C THR A 21 24.09 3.51 -10.61
N ILE A 22 23.50 2.40 -10.20
CA ILE A 22 22.18 1.98 -10.70
C ILE A 22 21.21 3.09 -10.29
N PRO A 23 20.55 3.80 -11.22
CA PRO A 23 19.53 4.76 -10.86
C PRO A 23 18.46 3.99 -10.07
N ALA A 24 18.17 4.42 -8.83
CA ALA A 24 17.00 3.94 -8.12
C ALA A 24 15.80 4.24 -9.04
N ALA A 25 15.17 3.20 -9.56
CA ALA A 25 13.93 3.37 -10.31
C ALA A 25 12.98 4.14 -9.40
N ALA A 26 12.46 5.27 -9.88
CA ALA A 26 11.46 6.03 -9.14
C ALA A 26 10.33 5.06 -8.79
N ALA A 27 10.05 4.93 -7.50
CA ALA A 27 9.04 3.99 -7.03
C ALA A 27 7.70 4.38 -7.66
N ASP A 28 7.14 3.50 -8.49
CA ASP A 28 5.84 3.73 -9.13
C ASP A 28 4.73 3.51 -8.08
N SER A 29 4.23 4.61 -7.53
CA SER A 29 3.15 4.63 -6.55
C SER A 29 1.75 4.67 -7.18
N SER A 30 1.68 4.74 -8.51
CA SER A 30 0.43 4.97 -9.26
C SER A 30 -0.60 3.84 -9.06
N ASN A 31 -0.15 2.60 -8.89
CA ASN A 31 -1.00 1.43 -8.65
C ASN A 31 -1.76 1.50 -7.32
N ILE A 32 -1.12 1.96 -6.24
CA ILE A 32 -1.76 2.12 -4.92
C ILE A 32 -2.79 3.24 -4.96
N ALA A 33 -2.44 4.38 -5.56
CA ALA A 33 -3.38 5.49 -5.71
C ALA A 33 -4.62 5.09 -6.54
N ALA A 34 -4.41 4.32 -7.61
CA ALA A 34 -5.50 3.79 -8.44
C ALA A 34 -6.39 2.80 -7.66
N LEU A 35 -5.80 1.85 -6.91
CA LEU A 35 -6.55 0.91 -6.07
C LEU A 35 -7.38 1.64 -5.02
N ALA A 36 -6.77 2.62 -4.32
CA ALA A 36 -7.46 3.41 -3.29
C ALA A 36 -8.63 4.23 -3.87
N ALA A 37 -8.44 4.86 -5.04
CA ALA A 37 -9.47 5.63 -5.70
C ALA A 37 -10.65 4.76 -6.17
N VAL A 38 -10.39 3.58 -6.73
CA VAL A 38 -11.43 2.64 -7.13
C VAL A 38 -12.14 2.08 -5.89
N TRP A 39 -11.40 1.73 -4.84
CA TRP A 39 -11.97 1.25 -3.58
C TRP A 39 -12.95 2.29 -2.98
N GLU A 40 -12.51 3.56 -2.84
CA GLU A 40 -13.35 4.66 -2.35
C GLU A 40 -14.61 4.82 -3.21
N LYS A 41 -14.44 4.89 -4.52
CA LYS A 41 -15.55 5.08 -5.47
C LYS A 41 -16.58 3.96 -5.35
N GLU A 42 -16.16 2.71 -5.43
CA GLU A 42 -17.06 1.57 -5.45
C GLU A 42 -17.75 1.36 -4.08
N TYR A 43 -17.02 1.55 -2.98
CA TYR A 43 -17.60 1.53 -1.64
C TYR A 43 -18.68 2.60 -1.48
N ASN A 44 -18.38 3.84 -1.90
CA ASN A 44 -19.31 4.97 -1.81
C ASN A 44 -20.53 4.82 -2.70
N ALA A 45 -20.40 4.08 -3.80
CA ALA A 45 -21.50 3.72 -4.68
C ALA A 45 -22.32 2.51 -4.16
N GLY A 46 -21.86 1.81 -3.12
CA GLY A 46 -22.49 0.60 -2.61
C GLY A 46 -22.14 -0.67 -3.37
N ASN A 47 -21.21 -0.61 -4.31
CA ASN A 47 -20.76 -1.73 -5.15
C ASN A 47 -19.76 -2.61 -4.39
N LEU A 48 -20.18 -3.19 -3.26
CA LEU A 48 -19.29 -3.90 -2.35
C LEU A 48 -18.62 -5.14 -2.98
N ALA A 49 -19.29 -5.78 -3.93
CA ALA A 49 -18.70 -6.89 -4.69
C ALA A 49 -17.52 -6.41 -5.56
N ALA A 50 -17.59 -5.20 -6.14
CA ALA A 50 -16.49 -4.60 -6.89
C ALA A 50 -15.32 -4.25 -5.96
N VAL A 51 -15.59 -3.78 -4.73
CA VAL A 51 -14.55 -3.56 -3.71
C VAL A 51 -13.87 -4.88 -3.35
N ALA A 52 -14.64 -5.95 -3.06
CA ALA A 52 -14.09 -7.26 -2.74
C ALA A 52 -13.25 -7.83 -3.90
N ALA A 53 -13.62 -7.54 -5.15
CA ALA A 53 -12.89 -7.95 -6.33
C ALA A 53 -11.53 -7.24 -6.53
N LEU A 54 -11.23 -6.17 -5.78
CA LEU A 54 -9.90 -5.55 -5.77
C LEU A 54 -8.86 -6.37 -5.01
N TYR A 55 -9.30 -7.33 -4.19
CA TYR A 55 -8.41 -8.21 -3.44
C TYR A 55 -8.02 -9.44 -4.26
N ALA A 56 -6.88 -10.02 -3.93
CA ALA A 56 -6.50 -11.33 -4.44
C ALA A 56 -7.47 -12.41 -3.94
N SER A 57 -7.57 -13.54 -4.63
CA SER A 57 -8.47 -14.63 -4.24
C SER A 57 -8.18 -15.19 -2.84
N ASP A 58 -6.91 -15.16 -2.44
CA ASP A 58 -6.39 -15.50 -1.11
C ASP A 58 -6.09 -14.27 -0.24
N GLY A 59 -6.55 -13.10 -0.67
CA GLY A 59 -6.32 -11.84 0.01
C GLY A 59 -6.93 -11.78 1.41
N CYS A 60 -6.39 -10.90 2.25
CA CYS A 60 -6.91 -10.70 3.60
C CYS A 60 -7.27 -9.23 3.88
N ARG A 61 -8.20 -9.05 4.80
CA ARG A 61 -8.56 -7.76 5.37
C ARG A 61 -8.60 -7.86 6.89
N MET A 62 -7.90 -6.94 7.56
CA MET A 62 -7.74 -6.92 9.01
C MET A 62 -8.42 -5.67 9.60
N PRO A 63 -9.72 -5.73 9.91
CA PRO A 63 -10.45 -4.61 10.49
C PRO A 63 -10.14 -4.43 11.99
N PRO A 64 -10.33 -3.21 12.54
CA PRO A 64 -10.13 -2.97 13.96
C PRO A 64 -11.13 -3.76 14.80
N ASN A 65 -10.65 -4.32 15.92
CA ASN A 65 -11.45 -5.05 16.92
C ASN A 65 -12.25 -6.24 16.35
N GLN A 66 -11.78 -6.86 15.29
CA GLN A 66 -12.38 -8.02 14.64
C GLN A 66 -11.26 -8.97 14.19
N GLU A 67 -11.59 -10.23 14.00
CA GLU A 67 -10.69 -11.17 13.36
C GLU A 67 -10.44 -10.81 11.89
N ALA A 68 -9.29 -11.22 11.37
CA ALA A 68 -9.00 -11.06 9.96
C ALA A 68 -9.98 -11.90 9.12
N VAL A 69 -10.44 -11.33 8.01
CA VAL A 69 -11.25 -12.04 7.02
C VAL A 69 -10.43 -12.32 5.77
N HIS A 70 -10.71 -13.45 5.12
CA HIS A 70 -9.95 -13.94 3.99
C HIS A 70 -10.83 -14.21 2.79
N GLY A 71 -10.25 -14.03 1.60
CA GLY A 71 -10.90 -14.28 0.32
C GLY A 71 -12.07 -13.33 0.02
N SER A 72 -12.51 -13.35 -1.21
CA SER A 72 -13.52 -12.39 -1.70
C SER A 72 -14.85 -12.48 -0.94
N GLU A 73 -15.28 -13.68 -0.53
CA GLU A 73 -16.54 -13.86 0.19
C GLU A 73 -16.48 -13.32 1.61
N GLY A 74 -15.42 -13.62 2.37
CA GLY A 74 -15.21 -13.10 3.71
C GLY A 74 -15.08 -11.59 3.74
N ILE A 75 -14.33 -11.03 2.77
CA ILE A 75 -14.16 -9.58 2.62
C ILE A 75 -15.49 -8.91 2.28
N LEU A 76 -16.27 -9.47 1.34
CA LEU A 76 -17.59 -8.96 1.00
C LEU A 76 -18.54 -8.98 2.21
N GLY A 77 -18.53 -10.05 2.99
CA GLY A 77 -19.32 -10.15 4.23
C GLY A 77 -18.95 -9.06 5.24
N GLN A 78 -17.67 -8.81 5.45
CA GLN A 78 -17.18 -7.76 6.35
C GLN A 78 -17.57 -6.36 5.86
N LEU A 79 -17.49 -6.10 4.55
CA LEU A 79 -17.92 -4.82 3.96
C LEU A 79 -19.43 -4.58 4.13
N LYS A 80 -20.27 -5.60 3.91
CA LYS A 80 -21.72 -5.54 4.15
C LYS A 80 -22.02 -5.22 5.60
N SER A 81 -21.39 -5.95 6.55
CA SER A 81 -21.54 -5.68 7.98
C SER A 81 -21.16 -4.24 8.34
N GLY A 82 -20.14 -3.64 7.70
CA GLY A 82 -19.82 -2.24 7.84
C GLY A 82 -20.98 -1.32 7.44
N LYS A 83 -21.56 -1.55 6.26
CA LYS A 83 -22.73 -0.79 5.78
C LYS A 83 -23.94 -0.92 6.69
N ASP A 84 -24.22 -2.12 7.19
CA ASP A 84 -25.34 -2.40 8.10
C ASP A 84 -25.18 -1.65 9.44
N ARG A 85 -23.92 -1.39 9.86
CA ARG A 85 -23.61 -0.55 11.02
C ARG A 85 -23.60 0.96 10.73
N GLY A 86 -23.99 1.37 9.55
CA GLY A 86 -24.12 2.79 9.16
C GLY A 86 -22.86 3.43 8.58
N LEU A 87 -21.79 2.67 8.32
CA LEU A 87 -20.56 3.20 7.68
C LEU A 87 -20.84 3.51 6.21
N ALA A 88 -21.48 4.65 5.95
CA ALA A 88 -22.10 4.92 4.65
C ALA A 88 -21.11 5.36 3.58
N LYS A 89 -20.15 6.21 3.93
CA LYS A 89 -19.15 6.77 3.02
C LYS A 89 -17.77 6.67 3.62
N VAL A 90 -16.78 6.60 2.74
CA VAL A 90 -15.36 6.69 3.12
C VAL A 90 -14.66 7.72 2.24
N LYS A 91 -13.70 8.43 2.83
CA LYS A 91 -12.69 9.22 2.12
C LYS A 91 -11.33 8.62 2.43
N ILE A 92 -10.54 8.33 1.40
CA ILE A 92 -9.21 7.71 1.53
C ILE A 92 -8.15 8.70 1.04
N ALA A 93 -7.09 8.86 1.81
CA ALA A 93 -5.90 9.60 1.41
C ALA A 93 -4.68 8.66 1.44
N VAL A 94 -3.91 8.66 0.37
CA VAL A 94 -2.61 7.95 0.29
C VAL A 94 -1.54 8.94 0.74
N THR A 95 -0.74 8.59 1.74
CA THR A 95 0.35 9.43 2.27
C THR A 95 1.72 8.97 1.80
N ALA A 96 1.90 7.68 1.57
CA ALA A 96 3.10 7.13 0.95
C ALA A 96 2.76 5.82 0.23
N ALA A 97 3.50 5.54 -0.84
CA ALA A 97 3.42 4.28 -1.55
C ALA A 97 4.72 4.01 -2.30
N GLU A 98 5.12 2.75 -2.37
CA GLU A 98 6.28 2.30 -3.12
C GLU A 98 6.01 0.95 -3.77
N SER A 99 6.69 0.70 -4.90
CA SER A 99 6.63 -0.57 -5.63
C SER A 99 8.03 -1.11 -5.87
N SER A 100 8.16 -2.42 -5.81
CA SER A 100 9.37 -3.16 -6.17
C SER A 100 8.97 -4.43 -6.92
N GLY A 101 9.17 -4.44 -8.24
CA GLY A 101 8.72 -5.54 -9.08
C GLY A 101 7.21 -5.72 -9.02
N ASP A 102 6.76 -6.91 -8.65
CA ASP A 102 5.35 -7.27 -8.55
C ASP A 102 4.75 -7.06 -7.15
N LEU A 103 5.48 -6.40 -6.25
CA LEU A 103 4.99 -6.04 -4.92
C LEU A 103 4.93 -4.52 -4.78
N SER A 104 3.92 -4.05 -4.08
CA SER A 104 3.85 -2.66 -3.63
C SER A 104 3.18 -2.57 -2.26
N TYR A 105 3.51 -1.51 -1.54
CA TYR A 105 2.80 -1.14 -0.33
C TYR A 105 2.28 0.28 -0.42
N GLY A 106 1.25 0.55 0.36
CA GLY A 106 0.73 1.90 0.56
C GLY A 106 0.28 2.11 1.98
N ILE A 107 0.43 3.34 2.44
CA ILE A 107 -0.07 3.80 3.73
C ILE A 107 -0.85 5.09 3.56
N GLY A 108 -1.79 5.32 4.47
CA GLY A 108 -2.59 6.52 4.40
C GLY A 108 -3.58 6.66 5.55
N THR A 109 -4.50 7.57 5.36
CA THR A 109 -5.56 7.86 6.33
C THR A 109 -6.93 7.66 5.70
N TYR A 110 -7.92 7.47 6.54
CA TYR A 110 -9.32 7.40 6.11
C TYR A 110 -10.21 8.23 7.04
N VAL A 111 -11.34 8.63 6.51
CA VAL A 111 -12.46 9.21 7.24
C VAL A 111 -13.73 8.47 6.83
N ILE A 112 -14.54 8.06 7.79
CA ILE A 112 -15.83 7.40 7.56
C ILE A 112 -16.95 8.31 8.06
N THR A 113 -17.99 8.45 7.23
CA THR A 113 -19.17 9.23 7.57
C THR A 113 -20.45 8.39 7.43
N GLY A 114 -21.45 8.77 8.20
CA GLY A 114 -22.82 8.30 8.07
C GLY A 114 -23.51 8.81 6.82
N ALA A 115 -24.71 8.33 6.56
CA ALA A 115 -25.54 8.76 5.44
C ALA A 115 -25.99 10.22 5.55
N ASP A 116 -26.08 10.72 6.76
CA ASP A 116 -26.41 12.11 7.12
C ASP A 116 -25.17 13.04 7.09
N GLY A 117 -24.00 12.50 6.77
CA GLY A 117 -22.73 13.23 6.78
C GLY A 117 -22.06 13.31 8.15
N SER A 118 -22.63 12.71 9.20
CA SER A 118 -22.01 12.67 10.52
C SER A 118 -20.67 11.94 10.48
N HIS A 119 -19.67 12.48 11.18
CA HIS A 119 -18.37 11.83 11.33
C HIS A 119 -18.50 10.61 12.26
N LEU A 120 -18.16 9.42 11.76
CA LEU A 120 -18.26 8.16 12.51
C LEU A 120 -16.92 7.62 12.97
N ASP A 121 -15.90 7.72 12.10
CA ASP A 121 -14.57 7.18 12.37
C ASP A 121 -13.52 7.88 11.50
N HIS A 122 -12.29 7.87 11.96
CA HIS A 122 -11.10 8.21 11.18
C HIS A 122 -9.91 7.42 11.70
N GLY A 123 -8.91 7.27 10.86
CA GLY A 123 -7.73 6.52 11.23
C GLY A 123 -6.74 6.36 10.10
N LYS A 124 -5.96 5.32 10.21
CA LYS A 124 -4.85 5.01 9.28
C LYS A 124 -4.99 3.61 8.74
N TRP A 125 -4.43 3.41 7.56
CA TRP A 125 -4.40 2.12 6.88
C TRP A 125 -3.04 1.84 6.27
N MET A 126 -2.73 0.57 6.11
CA MET A 126 -1.64 0.05 5.31
C MET A 126 -2.15 -1.09 4.47
N LEU A 127 -1.69 -1.17 3.22
CA LEU A 127 -1.94 -2.34 2.39
C LEU A 127 -0.66 -2.80 1.69
N VAL A 128 -0.65 -4.09 1.39
CA VAL A 128 0.29 -4.70 0.45
C VAL A 128 -0.51 -5.16 -0.74
N SER A 129 -0.05 -4.84 -1.94
CA SER A 129 -0.61 -5.36 -3.18
C SER A 129 0.42 -6.13 -3.99
N LYS A 130 -0.08 -7.06 -4.80
CA LYS A 130 0.70 -7.92 -5.66
C LYS A 130 0.16 -7.87 -7.08
N LYS A 131 1.08 -7.82 -8.03
CA LYS A 131 0.77 -7.90 -9.45
C LYS A 131 0.76 -9.36 -9.89
N SER A 132 -0.33 -9.80 -10.49
CA SER A 132 -0.46 -11.12 -11.08
C SER A 132 -1.13 -11.01 -12.44
N ASN A 133 -0.51 -11.61 -13.47
CA ASN A 133 -0.98 -11.51 -14.86
C ASN A 133 -1.22 -10.05 -15.33
N GLY A 134 -0.35 -9.14 -14.92
CA GLY A 134 -0.43 -7.72 -15.27
C GLY A 134 -1.43 -6.90 -14.44
N VAL A 135 -2.19 -7.52 -13.53
CA VAL A 135 -3.22 -6.85 -12.73
C VAL A 135 -2.78 -6.73 -11.27
N TRP A 136 -2.84 -5.52 -10.72
CA TRP A 136 -2.61 -5.28 -9.32
C TRP A 136 -3.84 -5.64 -8.48
N LYS A 137 -3.61 -6.40 -7.39
CA LYS A 137 -4.63 -6.79 -6.42
C LYS A 137 -4.13 -6.54 -5.01
N THR A 138 -5.00 -6.11 -4.12
CA THR A 138 -4.69 -6.05 -2.69
C THR A 138 -4.49 -7.46 -2.16
N GLN A 139 -3.29 -7.75 -1.65
CA GLN A 139 -3.00 -9.04 -1.00
C GLN A 139 -3.46 -9.01 0.44
N CYS A 140 -3.20 -7.90 1.14
CA CYS A 140 -3.66 -7.74 2.51
C CYS A 140 -3.77 -6.26 2.85
N ASP A 141 -4.78 -5.88 3.62
CA ASP A 141 -4.87 -4.57 4.22
C ASP A 141 -5.16 -4.66 5.72
N ILE A 142 -4.65 -3.69 6.44
CA ILE A 142 -4.95 -3.46 7.85
C ILE A 142 -5.34 -1.99 8.03
N PHE A 143 -6.29 -1.74 8.88
CA PHE A 143 -6.63 -0.39 9.27
C PHE A 143 -7.04 -0.35 10.74
N ASN A 144 -6.78 0.79 11.38
CA ASN A 144 -7.19 1.03 12.74
C ASN A 144 -7.73 2.44 12.92
N SER A 145 -8.71 2.51 13.83
CA SER A 145 -9.32 3.75 14.27
C SER A 145 -8.36 4.55 15.14
N ASP A 146 -8.41 5.86 15.00
CA ASP A 146 -7.80 6.84 15.91
C ASP A 146 -8.82 7.38 16.92
N MET A 147 -10.07 6.89 16.86
CA MET A 147 -11.08 7.20 17.87
C MET A 147 -10.79 6.45 19.18
N PRO A 148 -11.08 7.07 20.33
CA PRO A 148 -10.97 6.39 21.62
C PRO A 148 -11.82 5.11 21.64
N MET A 149 -11.27 4.05 22.23
CA MET A 149 -12.11 2.88 22.50
C MET A 149 -13.25 3.27 23.46
N PRO A 150 -14.46 2.71 23.28
CA PRO A 150 -15.57 2.96 24.22
C PRO A 150 -15.13 2.73 25.67
N GLY A 151 -15.29 3.73 26.52
CA GLY A 151 -14.87 3.70 27.93
C GLY A 151 -13.42 4.08 28.21
N MET A 152 -12.59 4.39 27.18
CA MET A 152 -11.26 4.98 27.36
C MET A 152 -11.25 6.45 26.94
N SER A 153 -10.76 7.31 27.84
CA SER A 153 -10.43 8.70 27.51
C SER A 153 -8.99 8.79 27.02
N MET A 154 -8.78 9.45 25.88
CA MET A 154 -7.41 9.82 25.48
C MET A 154 -6.88 10.87 26.47
N LYS A 155 -5.72 10.59 27.08
CA LYS A 155 -5.00 11.55 27.92
C LYS A 155 -4.21 12.53 27.05
#